data_eb119397245a5234caaa36ce0d9b7df2
#
_entry.id   eb119397245a5234caaa36ce0d9b7df2
#
_cell.length_a   1.000
_cell.length_b   1.000
_cell.length_c   1.000
_cell.angle_alpha   90.00
_cell.angle_beta   90.00
_cell.angle_gamma   90.00
#
_symmetry.space_group_name_H-M   'P 1'
#
loop_
_entity.id
_entity.type
_entity.pdbx_description
1 polymer ?
#
loop_
_entity_poly.entity_id
_entity_poly.type
_entity_poly.pdbx_seq_one_letter_code
_entity_poly.pdbx_strand_id
1 'polypeptide(L)'
;MNAATCNTTQEDSDSNQTSDITVNTVTEKGAWCWFADPRAVSHENESGTIKNSYIGYIDVQGNIKATQIDHLRNRMDEVLIRSWFQPDDHNNPTFLVLPDDRVMIFYSRHTDEPCFYYRISRKPGDITTLGKEIRLETADNTTYPSPFILSDDPDHIYLCWRGIGWHPTIARLTMPDKEDKVNFDWGPYQIVQSQKGGRGVRPYAKYMSNGKDRIYLAYTTTHPDNQSVNYIYFNYIDINTHELKDIKGQKLAEVGNGILHNVEATADYKNSYPVAVAEDSPYRNWLWEISVTDEKRPVIAVVRISEDKNSHEYYQVRWTGTEWRKTFLSHAGGHFHQTPDLEKCYSGGMAIDKADPSIIYGSVPVEGKHGSVYELKKFAVTPEGTLASTEQLTYNSHKNNIRPFVISNEGANPQMVWMNGDYYDWIVSSARPGYSTAIRTNMDIPSDEIDIDKGLLHQNPGGTASSVDLKVIDIPQSDKFTIHATIAVDHDAYYGEIIKTDAFVYGLKGGEQPKPYIKAGDNEMTSSNVLGNSDAWKTQNRGTGGHWHAPVKPESFQLTITYEDGVLRIYIDGLVDQYAEAEGLSLSQVVPGGFKGTMQNIRIYNRALSQGEIKTLWQLHDSTITSQ
;
A
#
# COMPACT_ATOMS: atom_id res chain seq x y z
N MET A 1 -30.51 -4.89 64.01
CA MET A 1 -30.64 -5.61 62.76
C MET A 1 -29.57 -5.09 61.82
N ASN A 2 -28.51 -5.89 61.68
CA ASN A 2 -27.33 -5.52 60.91
C ASN A 2 -27.58 -5.83 59.44
N ALA A 3 -27.44 -4.82 58.59
CA ALA A 3 -27.36 -4.99 57.14
C ALA A 3 -25.89 -5.28 56.78
N ALA A 4 -25.61 -6.48 56.30
CA ALA A 4 -24.30 -6.85 55.75
C ALA A 4 -24.15 -6.27 54.34
N THR A 5 -23.19 -5.41 54.18
CA THR A 5 -22.69 -4.97 52.89
C THR A 5 -21.84 -6.09 52.29
N CYS A 6 -22.28 -6.65 51.18
CA CYS A 6 -21.51 -7.60 50.38
C CYS A 6 -20.60 -6.79 49.45
N ASN A 7 -19.33 -6.63 49.79
CA ASN A 7 -18.29 -6.16 48.88
C ASN A 7 -17.87 -7.35 48.02
N THR A 8 -18.36 -7.39 46.79
CA THR A 8 -17.74 -8.21 45.74
C THR A 8 -16.57 -7.42 45.17
N THR A 9 -15.37 -7.73 45.59
CA THR A 9 -14.14 -7.37 44.88
C THR A 9 -14.15 -8.17 43.56
N GLN A 10 -14.41 -7.46 42.50
CA GLN A 10 -14.14 -7.94 41.14
C GLN A 10 -12.62 -7.89 41.00
N GLU A 11 -12.00 -9.07 41.05
CA GLU A 11 -10.56 -9.21 40.82
C GLU A 11 -10.26 -8.79 39.38
N ASP A 12 -9.31 -7.85 39.23
CA ASP A 12 -8.70 -7.44 37.96
C ASP A 12 -8.00 -8.66 37.31
N SER A 13 -8.74 -9.46 36.57
CA SER A 13 -8.18 -10.59 35.81
C SER A 13 -7.59 -10.20 34.44
N ASP A 14 -7.71 -8.93 34.04
CA ASP A 14 -7.37 -8.48 32.69
C ASP A 14 -5.94 -7.92 32.51
N SER A 15 -5.12 -7.87 33.54
CA SER A 15 -3.82 -7.16 33.46
C SER A 15 -2.70 -7.90 32.72
N ASN A 16 -2.90 -9.15 32.27
CA ASN A 16 -1.87 -10.00 31.64
C ASN A 16 -2.27 -10.63 30.30
N GLN A 17 -3.38 -10.23 29.68
CA GLN A 17 -3.75 -10.78 28.37
C GLN A 17 -2.76 -10.29 27.28
N THR A 18 -2.21 -11.24 26.55
CA THR A 18 -1.40 -11.02 25.34
C THR A 18 -2.28 -11.14 24.11
N SER A 19 -1.85 -10.59 22.98
CA SER A 19 -2.56 -10.73 21.71
C SER A 19 -2.79 -12.18 21.34
N ASP A 20 -4.02 -12.52 20.90
CA ASP A 20 -4.39 -13.88 20.47
C ASP A 20 -3.82 -14.19 19.07
N ILE A 21 -3.31 -13.17 18.37
CA ILE A 21 -2.61 -13.31 17.09
C ILE A 21 -1.15 -12.90 17.23
N THR A 22 -0.28 -13.54 16.46
CA THR A 22 1.11 -13.10 16.30
C THR A 22 1.13 -11.71 15.69
N VAL A 23 2.00 -10.83 16.20
CA VAL A 23 2.17 -9.48 15.67
C VAL A 23 3.61 -9.30 15.20
N ASN A 24 3.78 -9.29 13.88
CA ASN A 24 5.06 -9.08 13.22
C ASN A 24 5.10 -7.73 12.50
N THR A 25 6.30 -7.25 12.17
CA THR A 25 6.51 -5.97 11.51
C THR A 25 6.86 -6.13 10.05
N VAL A 26 6.04 -5.58 9.15
CA VAL A 26 6.36 -5.48 7.73
C VAL A 26 7.30 -4.31 7.47
N THR A 27 6.97 -3.14 8.03
CA THR A 27 7.80 -1.93 7.99
C THR A 27 7.47 -1.04 9.17
N GLU A 28 8.47 -0.31 9.67
CA GLU A 28 8.27 0.68 10.74
C GLU A 28 7.74 2.03 10.23
N LYS A 29 7.73 2.23 8.90
CA LYS A 29 7.30 3.49 8.27
C LYS A 29 6.42 3.20 7.06
N GLY A 30 5.11 3.17 7.27
CA GLY A 30 4.17 2.92 6.20
C GLY A 30 2.74 3.27 6.54
N ALA A 31 1.96 3.64 5.52
CA ALA A 31 0.54 3.88 5.65
C ALA A 31 -0.19 3.74 4.32
N TRP A 32 -1.52 3.72 4.38
CA TRP A 32 -2.43 3.64 3.24
C TRP A 32 -3.79 4.26 3.52
N CYS A 33 -4.44 4.67 2.43
CA CYS A 33 -5.88 4.89 2.40
C CYS A 33 -6.58 3.57 2.03
N TRP A 34 -7.85 3.41 2.41
CA TRP A 34 -8.58 2.16 2.18
C TRP A 34 -9.37 2.11 0.85
N PHE A 35 -9.34 3.16 0.03
CA PHE A 35 -10.07 3.19 -1.25
C PHE A 35 -9.32 2.58 -2.43
N ALA A 36 -7.99 2.53 -2.42
CA ALA A 36 -7.19 1.87 -3.44
C ALA A 36 -6.95 0.40 -3.07
N ASP A 37 -7.45 -0.54 -3.88
CA ASP A 37 -7.35 -1.98 -3.62
C ASP A 37 -7.06 -2.79 -4.89
N PRO A 38 -6.43 -3.98 -4.73
CA PRO A 38 -5.88 -4.53 -3.49
C PRO A 38 -4.56 -3.89 -3.10
N ARG A 39 -4.45 -3.41 -1.86
CA ARG A 39 -3.20 -2.85 -1.30
C ARG A 39 -2.24 -3.92 -0.78
N ALA A 40 -2.72 -5.15 -0.65
CA ALA A 40 -1.91 -6.32 -0.41
C ALA A 40 -2.53 -7.53 -1.11
N VAL A 41 -1.68 -8.45 -1.58
CA VAL A 41 -2.09 -9.66 -2.32
C VAL A 41 -1.20 -10.82 -1.90
N SER A 42 -1.79 -12.00 -1.74
CA SER A 42 -1.08 -13.27 -1.67
C SER A 42 -1.21 -14.00 -3.00
N HIS A 43 -0.14 -14.60 -3.48
CA HIS A 43 -0.10 -15.32 -4.74
C HIS A 43 0.68 -16.62 -4.59
N GLU A 44 0.03 -17.73 -4.94
CA GLU A 44 0.65 -19.03 -5.11
C GLU A 44 0.32 -19.51 -6.52
N ASN A 45 1.35 -19.86 -7.31
CA ASN A 45 1.13 -20.32 -8.67
C ASN A 45 0.83 -21.82 -8.71
N GLU A 46 0.22 -22.27 -9.80
CA GLU A 46 -0.20 -23.67 -9.99
C GLU A 46 0.96 -24.68 -9.88
N SER A 47 2.19 -24.27 -10.25
CA SER A 47 3.38 -25.11 -10.16
C SER A 47 3.97 -25.22 -8.75
N GLY A 48 3.49 -24.42 -7.79
CA GLY A 48 4.02 -24.37 -6.43
C GLY A 48 5.46 -23.81 -6.33
N THR A 49 5.92 -23.10 -7.35
CA THR A 49 7.26 -22.49 -7.39
C THR A 49 7.27 -21.05 -6.88
N ILE A 50 6.10 -20.44 -6.75
CA ILE A 50 5.87 -19.10 -6.19
C ILE A 50 4.83 -19.24 -5.08
N LYS A 51 5.15 -18.67 -3.90
CA LYS A 51 4.24 -18.48 -2.78
C LYS A 51 4.65 -17.20 -2.07
N ASN A 52 4.05 -16.08 -2.48
CA ASN A 52 4.47 -14.75 -2.07
C ASN A 52 3.29 -13.93 -1.55
N SER A 53 3.59 -13.03 -0.60
CA SER A 53 2.70 -11.95 -0.22
C SER A 53 3.33 -10.61 -0.59
N TYR A 54 2.54 -9.71 -1.18
CA TYR A 54 2.94 -8.36 -1.56
C TYR A 54 2.12 -7.36 -0.78
N ILE A 55 2.76 -6.37 -0.17
CA ILE A 55 2.11 -5.38 0.69
C ILE A 55 2.59 -4.00 0.26
N GLY A 56 1.66 -3.13 -0.17
CA GLY A 56 1.94 -1.80 -0.68
C GLY A 56 1.60 -0.70 0.32
N TYR A 57 2.44 0.31 0.39
CA TYR A 57 2.26 1.44 1.29
C TYR A 57 3.07 2.64 0.80
N ILE A 58 2.88 3.75 1.47
CA ILE A 58 3.73 4.91 1.30
C ILE A 58 4.37 5.30 2.62
N ASP A 59 5.48 6.03 2.57
CA ASP A 59 6.11 6.60 3.77
C ASP A 59 5.91 8.12 3.86
N VAL A 60 6.37 8.70 4.98
CA VAL A 60 6.22 10.14 5.27
C VAL A 60 6.90 11.04 4.24
N GLN A 61 7.86 10.51 3.47
CA GLN A 61 8.56 11.25 2.41
C GLN A 61 7.79 11.21 1.09
N GLY A 62 6.70 10.45 1.04
CA GLY A 62 5.91 10.26 -0.17
C GLY A 62 6.55 9.26 -1.13
N ASN A 63 7.41 8.37 -0.63
CA ASN A 63 7.92 7.26 -1.42
C ASN A 63 6.85 6.19 -1.52
N ILE A 64 6.57 5.74 -2.73
CA ILE A 64 5.75 4.55 -2.98
C ILE A 64 6.63 3.32 -2.76
N LYS A 65 6.22 2.43 -1.87
CA LYS A 65 6.97 1.23 -1.51
C LYS A 65 6.10 -0.02 -1.49
N ALA A 66 6.74 -1.15 -1.58
CA ALA A 66 6.12 -2.45 -1.34
C ALA A 66 7.08 -3.40 -0.64
N THR A 67 6.54 -4.29 0.17
CA THR A 67 7.25 -5.44 0.72
C THR A 67 6.77 -6.71 0.03
N GLN A 68 7.71 -7.54 -0.40
CA GLN A 68 7.50 -8.92 -0.80
C GLN A 68 7.95 -9.85 0.31
N ILE A 69 7.11 -10.80 0.67
CA ILE A 69 7.46 -11.94 1.52
C ILE A 69 7.42 -13.19 0.65
N ASP A 70 8.60 -13.79 0.40
CA ASP A 70 8.72 -15.08 -0.28
C ASP A 70 8.68 -16.20 0.77
N HIS A 71 7.54 -16.85 0.89
CA HIS A 71 7.30 -17.89 1.89
C HIS A 71 8.07 -19.19 1.58
N LEU A 72 8.44 -19.43 0.32
CA LEU A 72 9.20 -20.64 -0.05
C LEU A 72 10.68 -20.49 0.26
N ARG A 73 11.24 -19.28 0.06
CA ARG A 73 12.66 -19.00 0.30
C ARG A 73 12.93 -18.40 1.66
N ASN A 74 11.87 -18.19 2.46
CA ASN A 74 11.95 -17.52 3.76
C ASN A 74 12.71 -16.18 3.63
N ARG A 75 12.27 -15.33 2.70
CA ARG A 75 12.92 -14.06 2.38
C ARG A 75 11.91 -12.91 2.36
N MET A 76 12.33 -11.76 2.86
CA MET A 76 11.54 -10.53 2.81
C MET A 76 12.37 -9.40 2.19
N ASP A 77 11.80 -8.75 1.18
CA ASP A 77 12.42 -7.62 0.49
C ASP A 77 11.48 -6.41 0.46
N GLU A 78 11.97 -5.25 0.83
CA GLU A 78 11.27 -3.96 0.70
C GLU A 78 11.81 -3.23 -0.54
N VAL A 79 10.90 -2.84 -1.43
CA VAL A 79 11.20 -2.28 -2.74
C VAL A 79 10.75 -0.82 -2.80
N LEU A 80 11.62 0.06 -3.27
CA LEU A 80 11.31 1.44 -3.61
C LEU A 80 10.71 1.50 -5.02
N ILE A 81 9.40 1.58 -5.12
CA ILE A 81 8.69 1.65 -6.41
C ILE A 81 8.88 3.02 -7.06
N ARG A 82 8.66 4.10 -6.29
CA ARG A 82 8.83 5.47 -6.75
C ARG A 82 9.24 6.37 -5.59
N SER A 83 10.38 7.04 -5.73
CA SER A 83 10.88 8.00 -4.74
C SER A 83 10.19 9.36 -4.87
N TRP A 84 9.98 10.03 -3.74
CA TRP A 84 9.56 11.44 -3.66
C TRP A 84 8.32 11.76 -4.51
N PHE A 85 7.32 10.88 -4.47
CA PHE A 85 6.16 11.00 -5.33
C PHE A 85 5.18 12.06 -4.82
N GLN A 86 4.60 11.84 -3.65
CA GLN A 86 3.73 12.78 -2.93
C GLN A 86 3.44 12.20 -1.54
N PRO A 87 3.60 12.96 -0.45
CA PRO A 87 3.33 12.49 0.91
C PRO A 87 1.84 12.50 1.23
N ASP A 88 1.10 11.56 0.62
CA ASP A 88 -0.35 11.46 0.75
C ASP A 88 -0.76 9.98 0.73
N ASP A 89 -1.52 9.52 1.73
CA ASP A 89 -1.91 8.12 1.89
C ASP A 89 -2.82 7.60 0.77
N HIS A 90 -3.42 8.51 0.00
CA HIS A 90 -4.22 8.15 -1.17
C HIS A 90 -3.39 7.57 -2.32
N ASN A 91 -2.07 7.67 -2.23
CA ASN A 91 -1.15 7.22 -3.27
C ASN A 91 -0.63 5.79 -3.05
N ASN A 92 -1.14 5.08 -2.05
CA ASN A 92 -0.72 3.70 -1.84
C ASN A 92 -0.89 2.86 -3.12
N PRO A 93 0.09 2.01 -3.46
CA PRO A 93 0.02 1.20 -4.67
C PRO A 93 -0.98 0.07 -4.55
N THR A 94 -1.45 -0.41 -5.71
CA THR A 94 -2.30 -1.60 -5.82
C THR A 94 -1.68 -2.63 -6.73
N PHE A 95 -1.97 -3.90 -6.48
CA PHE A 95 -1.34 -5.02 -7.14
C PHE A 95 -2.30 -5.75 -8.08
N LEU A 96 -1.76 -6.22 -9.18
CA LEU A 96 -2.42 -7.14 -10.09
C LEU A 96 -1.43 -8.24 -10.48
N VAL A 97 -1.76 -9.49 -10.20
CA VAL A 97 -1.00 -10.63 -10.71
C VAL A 97 -1.48 -10.92 -12.12
N LEU A 98 -0.54 -10.93 -13.06
CA LEU A 98 -0.80 -11.22 -14.47
C LEU A 98 -0.85 -12.73 -14.71
N PRO A 99 -1.43 -13.20 -15.83
CA PRO A 99 -1.52 -14.63 -16.15
C PRO A 99 -0.18 -15.36 -16.27
N ASP A 100 0.91 -14.63 -16.45
CA ASP A 100 2.30 -15.15 -16.50
C ASP A 100 3.02 -15.06 -15.15
N ASP A 101 2.28 -14.91 -14.05
CA ASP A 101 2.76 -14.74 -12.69
C ASP A 101 3.57 -13.45 -12.44
N ARG A 102 3.74 -12.58 -13.42
CA ARG A 102 4.34 -11.27 -13.18
C ARG A 102 3.40 -10.37 -12.39
N VAL A 103 3.98 -9.48 -11.61
CA VAL A 103 3.22 -8.57 -10.74
C VAL A 103 3.24 -7.17 -11.33
N MET A 104 2.05 -6.65 -11.63
CA MET A 104 1.83 -5.27 -12.06
C MET A 104 1.38 -4.43 -10.88
N ILE A 105 2.00 -3.26 -10.70
CA ILE A 105 1.77 -2.36 -9.57
C ILE A 105 1.33 -1.02 -10.12
N PHE A 106 0.10 -0.61 -9.82
CA PHE A 106 -0.46 0.70 -10.19
C PHE A 106 -0.37 1.68 -9.03
N TYR A 107 -0.13 2.95 -9.33
CA TYR A 107 -0.20 4.06 -8.39
C TYR A 107 -0.51 5.38 -9.11
N SER A 108 -1.00 6.36 -8.38
CA SER A 108 -1.30 7.70 -8.89
C SER A 108 -1.07 8.73 -7.80
N ARG A 109 -0.97 9.99 -8.19
CA ARG A 109 -1.00 11.10 -7.25
C ARG A 109 -2.43 11.37 -6.80
N HIS A 110 -2.58 12.05 -5.67
CA HIS A 110 -3.89 12.44 -5.17
C HIS A 110 -4.45 13.59 -5.99
N THR A 111 -5.25 13.28 -7.00
CA THR A 111 -6.11 14.20 -7.79
C THR A 111 -5.42 15.38 -8.46
N ASP A 112 -4.14 15.33 -8.73
CA ASP A 112 -3.43 16.44 -9.34
C ASP A 112 -2.80 16.14 -10.71
N GLU A 113 -2.86 14.88 -11.15
CA GLU A 113 -2.38 14.47 -12.47
C GLU A 113 -3.41 13.59 -13.20
N PRO A 114 -3.59 13.78 -14.52
CA PRO A 114 -4.49 12.97 -15.34
C PRO A 114 -3.77 11.72 -15.84
N CYS A 115 -3.22 10.91 -14.94
CA CYS A 115 -2.54 9.68 -15.32
C CYS A 115 -2.43 8.69 -14.14
N PHE A 116 -2.22 7.43 -14.50
CA PHE A 116 -1.62 6.44 -13.62
C PHE A 116 -0.16 6.23 -13.97
N TYR A 117 0.58 5.75 -13.00
CA TYR A 117 1.88 5.15 -13.20
C TYR A 117 1.78 3.66 -12.86
N TYR A 118 2.59 2.84 -13.54
CA TYR A 118 2.72 1.45 -13.20
C TYR A 118 4.11 0.92 -13.51
N ARG A 119 4.45 -0.17 -12.83
CA ARG A 119 5.64 -0.99 -13.10
C ARG A 119 5.24 -2.46 -13.09
N ILE A 120 5.93 -3.29 -13.86
CA ILE A 120 5.68 -4.73 -13.95
C ILE A 120 6.98 -5.45 -13.60
N SER A 121 6.91 -6.51 -12.77
CA SER A 121 8.08 -7.34 -12.49
C SER A 121 8.54 -8.05 -13.77
N ARG A 122 9.85 -8.18 -13.97
CA ARG A 122 10.40 -8.90 -15.10
C ARG A 122 10.37 -10.40 -14.91
N LYS A 123 10.64 -10.83 -13.67
CA LYS A 123 10.54 -12.24 -13.29
C LYS A 123 9.18 -12.53 -12.65
N PRO A 124 8.57 -13.69 -12.94
CA PRO A 124 7.36 -14.13 -12.28
C PRO A 124 7.52 -14.10 -10.75
N GLY A 125 6.53 -13.52 -10.07
CA GLY A 125 6.48 -13.46 -8.62
C GLY A 125 7.54 -12.61 -7.92
N ASP A 126 8.43 -11.90 -8.62
CA ASP A 126 9.57 -11.19 -8.01
C ASP A 126 9.53 -9.67 -8.26
N ILE A 127 8.94 -8.91 -7.32
CA ILE A 127 8.89 -7.45 -7.41
C ILE A 127 10.25 -6.76 -7.16
N THR A 128 11.28 -7.49 -6.75
CA THR A 128 12.64 -6.92 -6.72
C THR A 128 13.17 -6.69 -8.14
N THR A 129 12.48 -7.22 -9.16
CA THR A 129 12.82 -7.11 -10.58
C THR A 129 11.88 -6.20 -11.37
N LEU A 130 11.36 -5.14 -10.74
CA LEU A 130 10.46 -4.19 -11.41
C LEU A 130 11.12 -3.52 -12.61
N GLY A 131 10.44 -3.58 -13.76
CA GLY A 131 10.81 -2.87 -14.98
C GLY A 131 10.72 -1.36 -14.83
N LYS A 132 10.89 -0.64 -15.94
CA LYS A 132 10.78 0.83 -15.96
C LYS A 132 9.36 1.28 -15.59
N GLU A 133 9.26 2.43 -14.96
CA GLU A 133 7.98 3.11 -14.75
C GLU A 133 7.37 3.51 -16.10
N ILE A 134 6.09 3.22 -16.24
CA ILE A 134 5.31 3.58 -17.42
C ILE A 134 4.15 4.47 -16.96
N ARG A 135 3.90 5.52 -17.72
CA ARG A 135 2.79 6.45 -17.50
C ARG A 135 1.63 6.10 -18.42
N LEU A 136 0.45 5.93 -17.85
CA LEU A 136 -0.82 5.71 -18.56
C LEU A 136 -1.66 6.98 -18.47
N GLU A 137 -1.77 7.70 -19.58
CA GLU A 137 -2.52 8.97 -19.65
C GLU A 137 -4.02 8.73 -19.55
N THR A 138 -4.70 9.63 -18.83
CA THR A 138 -6.16 9.71 -18.73
C THR A 138 -6.63 11.12 -19.09
N ALA A 139 -7.93 11.30 -19.32
CA ALA A 139 -8.48 12.63 -19.64
C ALA A 139 -8.62 13.54 -18.40
N ASP A 140 -8.79 12.93 -17.22
CA ASP A 140 -9.03 13.62 -15.94
C ASP A 140 -8.09 13.11 -14.86
N ASN A 141 -7.91 13.88 -13.82
CA ASN A 141 -7.13 13.50 -12.65
C ASN A 141 -7.61 12.17 -12.05
N THR A 142 -6.68 11.35 -11.61
CA THR A 142 -6.92 9.99 -11.15
C THR A 142 -6.58 9.81 -9.67
N THR A 143 -7.31 8.90 -9.00
CA THR A 143 -6.96 8.40 -7.67
C THR A 143 -7.62 7.05 -7.44
N TYR A 144 -7.06 6.20 -6.57
CA TYR A 144 -7.62 4.92 -6.13
C TYR A 144 -7.75 3.87 -7.25
N PRO A 145 -6.66 3.45 -7.89
CA PRO A 145 -6.72 2.37 -8.86
C PRO A 145 -7.22 1.07 -8.21
N SER A 146 -8.11 0.36 -8.91
CA SER A 146 -8.62 -0.96 -8.53
C SER A 146 -8.66 -1.84 -9.78
N PRO A 147 -7.58 -2.61 -10.05
CA PRO A 147 -7.46 -3.44 -11.25
C PRO A 147 -8.05 -4.83 -11.04
N PHE A 148 -8.60 -5.42 -12.13
CA PHE A 148 -9.17 -6.77 -12.16
C PHE A 148 -8.86 -7.46 -13.48
N ILE A 149 -8.65 -8.80 -13.44
CA ILE A 149 -8.73 -9.70 -14.58
C ILE A 149 -9.88 -10.64 -14.28
N LEU A 150 -10.77 -10.87 -15.28
CA LEU A 150 -11.94 -11.71 -15.12
C LEU A 150 -11.89 -12.87 -16.13
N SER A 151 -12.28 -14.07 -15.70
CA SER A 151 -12.12 -15.28 -16.52
C SER A 151 -12.99 -15.31 -17.79
N ASP A 152 -14.06 -14.53 -17.86
CA ASP A 152 -14.87 -14.39 -19.07
C ASP A 152 -14.24 -13.42 -20.10
N ASP A 153 -13.22 -12.66 -19.69
CA ASP A 153 -12.42 -11.77 -20.56
C ASP A 153 -10.94 -11.74 -20.10
N PRO A 154 -10.21 -12.89 -20.19
CA PRO A 154 -8.88 -13.05 -19.61
C PRO A 154 -7.78 -12.28 -20.35
N ASP A 155 -8.07 -11.78 -21.54
CA ASP A 155 -7.12 -11.05 -22.38
C ASP A 155 -7.11 -9.54 -22.10
N HIS A 156 -7.85 -9.10 -21.06
CA HIS A 156 -7.96 -7.69 -20.72
C HIS A 156 -7.86 -7.44 -19.21
N ILE A 157 -7.48 -6.20 -18.86
CA ILE A 157 -7.48 -5.68 -17.50
C ILE A 157 -8.60 -4.65 -17.37
N TYR A 158 -9.50 -4.85 -16.43
CA TYR A 158 -10.47 -3.83 -16.04
C TYR A 158 -9.89 -2.98 -14.94
N LEU A 159 -9.95 -1.67 -15.10
CA LEU A 159 -9.46 -0.70 -14.10
C LEU A 159 -10.62 0.19 -13.66
N CYS A 160 -10.90 0.20 -12.37
CA CYS A 160 -11.85 1.09 -11.74
C CYS A 160 -11.11 2.11 -10.88
N TRP A 161 -11.59 3.37 -10.85
CA TRP A 161 -10.93 4.43 -10.08
C TRP A 161 -11.84 5.64 -9.83
N ARG A 162 -11.36 6.60 -9.06
CA ARG A 162 -11.92 7.95 -9.01
C ARG A 162 -11.28 8.78 -10.13
N GLY A 163 -12.06 9.11 -11.18
CA GLY A 163 -11.55 9.68 -12.43
C GLY A 163 -12.41 10.83 -12.93
N ILE A 164 -13.16 10.61 -14.00
CA ILE A 164 -13.90 11.65 -14.74
C ILE A 164 -14.75 12.51 -13.80
N GLY A 165 -14.44 13.80 -13.72
CA GLY A 165 -15.10 14.73 -12.82
C GLY A 165 -14.97 14.36 -11.34
N TRP A 166 -13.99 13.53 -10.96
CA TRP A 166 -13.78 12.97 -9.62
C TRP A 166 -14.82 11.94 -9.20
N HIS A 167 -15.48 11.30 -10.16
CA HIS A 167 -16.50 10.29 -9.94
C HIS A 167 -15.98 8.87 -10.23
N PRO A 168 -16.69 7.84 -9.77
CA PRO A 168 -16.41 6.46 -10.14
C PRO A 168 -16.32 6.28 -11.65
N THR A 169 -15.21 5.75 -12.10
CA THR A 169 -14.85 5.60 -13.51
C THR A 169 -14.33 4.19 -13.75
N ILE A 170 -14.57 3.65 -14.94
CA ILE A 170 -14.07 2.34 -15.38
C ILE A 170 -13.49 2.44 -16.78
N ALA A 171 -12.48 1.63 -17.04
CA ALA A 171 -11.98 1.35 -18.37
C ALA A 171 -11.52 -0.12 -18.48
N ARG A 172 -11.37 -0.58 -19.72
CA ARG A 172 -10.70 -1.82 -20.05
C ARG A 172 -9.38 -1.50 -20.75
N LEU A 173 -8.33 -2.25 -20.38
CA LEU A 173 -6.98 -2.13 -20.91
C LEU A 173 -6.61 -3.42 -21.62
N THR A 174 -5.79 -3.31 -22.66
CA THR A 174 -5.11 -4.47 -23.24
C THR A 174 -4.16 -5.10 -22.22
N MET A 175 -3.83 -6.38 -22.37
CA MET A 175 -2.68 -6.95 -21.65
C MET A 175 -1.38 -6.24 -22.04
N PRO A 176 -0.36 -6.27 -21.16
CA PRO A 176 0.94 -5.68 -21.46
C PRO A 176 1.57 -6.28 -22.74
N ASP A 177 2.05 -5.41 -23.61
CA ASP A 177 2.81 -5.81 -24.80
C ASP A 177 4.29 -6.17 -24.43
N LYS A 178 5.13 -6.39 -25.45
CA LYS A 178 6.55 -6.72 -25.27
C LYS A 178 7.37 -5.61 -24.59
N GLU A 179 6.86 -4.38 -24.59
CA GLU A 179 7.46 -3.23 -23.91
C GLU A 179 6.78 -2.93 -22.58
N ASP A 180 5.91 -3.84 -22.09
CA ASP A 180 5.05 -3.71 -20.90
C ASP A 180 4.00 -2.60 -20.99
N LYS A 181 3.69 -2.11 -22.19
CA LYS A 181 2.69 -1.07 -22.37
C LYS A 181 1.29 -1.66 -22.42
N VAL A 182 0.35 -1.00 -21.73
CA VAL A 182 -1.09 -1.23 -21.83
C VAL A 182 -1.76 -0.03 -22.46
N ASN A 183 -2.88 -0.25 -23.14
CA ASN A 183 -3.66 0.81 -23.77
C ASN A 183 -5.14 0.65 -23.43
N PHE A 184 -5.87 1.76 -23.35
CA PHE A 184 -7.32 1.72 -23.27
C PHE A 184 -7.88 1.22 -24.60
N ASP A 185 -8.70 0.18 -24.56
CA ASP A 185 -9.46 -0.35 -25.71
C ASP A 185 -10.98 -0.19 -25.52
N TRP A 186 -11.43 0.10 -24.27
CA TRP A 186 -12.80 0.46 -23.95
C TRP A 186 -12.83 1.45 -22.78
N GLY A 187 -13.55 2.58 -22.94
CA GLY A 187 -13.56 3.68 -21.99
C GLY A 187 -12.32 4.60 -22.11
N PRO A 188 -12.01 5.41 -21.10
CA PRO A 188 -12.67 5.52 -19.78
C PRO A 188 -14.10 6.02 -19.81
N TYR A 189 -14.96 5.48 -18.93
CA TYR A 189 -16.36 5.89 -18.78
C TYR A 189 -16.69 6.17 -17.31
N GLN A 190 -17.39 7.26 -17.08
CA GLN A 190 -17.98 7.56 -15.78
C GLN A 190 -19.13 6.60 -15.52
N ILE A 191 -19.18 6.00 -14.33
CA ILE A 191 -20.19 5.02 -13.94
C ILE A 191 -21.34 5.70 -13.19
N VAL A 192 -20.97 6.49 -12.17
CA VAL A 192 -21.90 7.15 -11.26
C VAL A 192 -21.59 8.62 -11.17
N GLN A 193 -22.62 9.44 -11.04
CA GLN A 193 -22.52 10.88 -10.86
C GLN A 193 -23.44 11.35 -9.73
N SER A 194 -23.01 12.32 -8.93
CA SER A 194 -23.94 13.02 -8.03
C SER A 194 -24.89 13.90 -8.83
N GLN A 195 -26.11 14.08 -8.34
CA GLN A 195 -27.13 14.90 -9.02
C GLN A 195 -26.71 16.37 -9.23
N LYS A 196 -25.99 16.95 -8.27
CA LYS A 196 -25.54 18.33 -8.36
C LYS A 196 -24.26 18.50 -9.16
N GLY A 197 -23.54 17.40 -9.44
CA GLY A 197 -22.25 17.45 -10.10
C GLY A 197 -21.18 18.22 -9.29
N GLY A 198 -19.97 18.26 -9.84
CA GLY A 198 -18.88 19.03 -9.29
C GLY A 198 -18.09 18.38 -8.16
N ARG A 199 -16.97 19.01 -7.81
CA ARG A 199 -15.96 18.43 -6.90
C ARG A 199 -16.41 18.30 -5.46
N GLY A 200 -17.39 19.11 -5.00
CA GLY A 200 -17.85 19.12 -3.63
C GLY A 200 -18.86 18.02 -3.29
N VAL A 201 -19.48 17.41 -4.29
CA VAL A 201 -20.50 16.36 -4.13
C VAL A 201 -20.16 15.24 -5.08
N ARG A 202 -19.28 14.34 -4.64
CA ARG A 202 -18.80 13.22 -5.43
C ARG A 202 -18.91 11.90 -4.68
N PRO A 203 -19.43 10.83 -5.31
CA PRO A 203 -19.42 9.50 -4.73
C PRO A 203 -18.00 8.98 -4.50
N TYR A 204 -17.82 8.27 -3.40
CA TYR A 204 -16.65 7.44 -3.15
C TYR A 204 -17.05 5.99 -3.33
N ALA A 205 -16.26 5.21 -4.04
CA ALA A 205 -16.60 3.85 -4.38
C ALA A 205 -15.52 2.85 -3.97
N LYS A 206 -15.97 1.66 -3.56
CA LYS A 206 -15.16 0.47 -3.37
C LYS A 206 -15.61 -0.57 -4.39
N TYR A 207 -14.63 -1.30 -4.91
CA TYR A 207 -14.85 -2.28 -5.96
C TYR A 207 -14.36 -3.66 -5.53
N MET A 208 -15.00 -4.70 -6.04
CA MET A 208 -14.50 -6.06 -6.03
C MET A 208 -15.03 -6.83 -7.24
N SER A 209 -14.40 -7.92 -7.62
CA SER A 209 -14.90 -8.79 -8.67
C SER A 209 -15.21 -10.20 -8.14
N ASN A 210 -16.08 -10.93 -8.86
CA ASN A 210 -16.24 -12.37 -8.62
C ASN A 210 -15.20 -13.23 -9.36
N GLY A 211 -14.19 -12.59 -9.95
CA GLY A 211 -13.15 -13.24 -10.74
C GLY A 211 -13.65 -13.80 -12.09
N LYS A 212 -14.93 -13.61 -12.43
CA LYS A 212 -15.54 -14.18 -13.62
C LYS A 212 -16.13 -13.15 -14.58
N ASP A 213 -17.31 -12.62 -14.25
CA ASP A 213 -18.16 -11.87 -15.17
C ASP A 213 -18.66 -10.53 -14.58
N ARG A 214 -18.34 -10.22 -13.32
CA ARG A 214 -18.92 -9.08 -12.61
C ARG A 214 -17.90 -8.28 -11.83
N ILE A 215 -18.06 -6.96 -11.89
CA ILE A 215 -17.42 -6.02 -10.98
C ILE A 215 -18.53 -5.39 -10.12
N TYR A 216 -18.48 -5.64 -8.82
CA TYR A 216 -19.38 -5.08 -7.84
C TYR A 216 -18.85 -3.75 -7.36
N LEU A 217 -19.75 -2.80 -7.11
CA LEU A 217 -19.40 -1.53 -6.50
C LEU A 217 -20.38 -1.15 -5.40
N ALA A 218 -19.84 -0.76 -4.26
CA ALA A 218 -20.56 -0.01 -3.25
C ALA A 218 -20.06 1.43 -3.29
N TYR A 219 -20.95 2.41 -3.17
CA TYR A 219 -20.57 3.81 -3.26
C TYR A 219 -21.45 4.71 -2.40
N THR A 220 -20.92 5.88 -2.08
CA THR A 220 -21.58 6.87 -1.21
C THR A 220 -22.34 7.90 -2.02
N THR A 221 -23.18 8.70 -1.35
CA THR A 221 -23.69 9.93 -1.95
C THR A 221 -22.53 10.91 -2.19
N THR A 222 -21.70 11.11 -1.16
CA THR A 222 -20.57 12.06 -1.17
C THR A 222 -19.57 11.72 -0.05
N HIS A 223 -18.65 12.63 0.24
CA HIS A 223 -17.81 12.57 1.44
C HIS A 223 -18.64 12.94 2.68
N PRO A 224 -18.62 12.16 3.76
CA PRO A 224 -19.48 12.38 4.92
C PRO A 224 -19.17 13.67 5.69
N ASP A 225 -17.97 14.21 5.60
CA ASP A 225 -17.64 15.50 6.21
C ASP A 225 -18.23 16.70 5.45
N ASN A 226 -18.48 16.54 4.14
CA ASN A 226 -18.94 17.64 3.28
C ASN A 226 -20.45 17.84 3.33
N GLN A 227 -21.23 16.81 3.66
CA GLN A 227 -22.69 16.88 3.71
C GLN A 227 -23.26 16.10 4.88
N SER A 228 -24.38 16.58 5.43
CA SER A 228 -25.08 15.94 6.56
C SER A 228 -25.79 14.65 6.16
N VAL A 229 -26.09 14.46 4.89
CA VAL A 229 -26.72 13.25 4.36
C VAL A 229 -25.73 12.50 3.51
N ASN A 230 -25.43 11.27 3.91
CA ASN A 230 -24.56 10.39 3.15
C ASN A 230 -25.06 8.95 3.26
N TYR A 231 -25.52 8.41 2.14
CA TYR A 231 -26.07 7.07 2.02
C TYR A 231 -25.06 6.14 1.33
N ILE A 232 -25.32 4.84 1.44
CA ILE A 232 -24.57 3.81 0.72
C ILE A 232 -25.48 3.18 -0.32
N TYR A 233 -24.94 2.97 -1.50
CA TYR A 233 -25.58 2.33 -2.65
C TYR A 233 -24.78 1.11 -3.08
N PHE A 234 -25.43 0.22 -3.82
CA PHE A 234 -24.82 -0.98 -4.38
C PHE A 234 -25.31 -1.23 -5.80
N ASN A 235 -24.39 -1.54 -6.70
CA ASN A 235 -24.66 -2.01 -8.04
C ASN A 235 -23.56 -2.99 -8.48
N TYR A 236 -23.73 -3.62 -9.65
CA TYR A 236 -22.66 -4.34 -10.32
C TYR A 236 -22.63 -4.07 -11.81
N ILE A 237 -21.45 -4.19 -12.39
CA ILE A 237 -21.22 -4.14 -13.83
C ILE A 237 -21.08 -5.58 -14.32
N ASP A 238 -21.88 -5.95 -15.29
CA ASP A 238 -21.79 -7.19 -16.06
C ASP A 238 -20.86 -6.90 -17.25
N ILE A 239 -19.68 -7.53 -17.27
CA ILE A 239 -18.66 -7.24 -18.31
C ILE A 239 -19.04 -7.78 -19.69
N ASN A 240 -19.91 -8.80 -19.76
CA ASN A 240 -20.34 -9.39 -21.02
C ASN A 240 -21.35 -8.51 -21.77
N THR A 241 -22.13 -7.72 -21.03
CA THR A 241 -23.16 -6.84 -21.59
C THR A 241 -22.82 -5.36 -21.46
N HIS A 242 -21.78 -5.01 -20.68
CA HIS A 242 -21.41 -3.64 -20.27
C HIS A 242 -22.56 -2.90 -19.58
N GLU A 243 -23.42 -3.63 -18.88
CA GLU A 243 -24.58 -3.07 -18.20
C GLU A 243 -24.30 -2.88 -16.70
N LEU A 244 -24.73 -1.74 -16.18
CA LEU A 244 -24.83 -1.48 -14.76
C LEU A 244 -26.18 -1.97 -14.26
N LYS A 245 -26.18 -2.91 -13.33
CA LYS A 245 -27.37 -3.62 -12.83
C LYS A 245 -27.56 -3.43 -11.33
N ASP A 246 -28.82 -3.52 -10.91
CA ASP A 246 -29.17 -3.63 -9.49
C ASP A 246 -28.92 -5.05 -8.96
N ILE A 247 -29.12 -5.25 -7.65
CA ILE A 247 -28.92 -6.56 -7.01
C ILE A 247 -29.82 -7.66 -7.57
N LYS A 248 -30.95 -7.32 -8.17
CA LYS A 248 -31.91 -8.25 -8.78
C LYS A 248 -31.62 -8.54 -10.26
N GLY A 249 -30.56 -7.91 -10.81
CA GLY A 249 -30.17 -8.07 -12.21
C GLY A 249 -30.89 -7.14 -13.19
N GLN A 250 -31.68 -6.18 -12.68
CA GLN A 250 -32.32 -5.21 -13.55
C GLN A 250 -31.30 -4.20 -14.08
N LYS A 251 -31.26 -3.99 -15.38
CA LYS A 251 -30.46 -2.96 -16.03
C LYS A 251 -30.89 -1.58 -15.58
N LEU A 252 -29.95 -0.78 -15.10
CA LEU A 252 -30.13 0.62 -14.71
C LEU A 252 -29.52 1.58 -15.71
N ALA A 253 -28.36 1.22 -16.27
CA ALA A 253 -27.65 2.00 -17.27
C ALA A 253 -26.79 1.07 -18.15
N GLU A 254 -26.31 1.58 -19.25
CA GLU A 254 -25.27 0.96 -20.08
C GLU A 254 -24.00 1.79 -19.97
N VAL A 255 -22.91 1.16 -19.54
CA VAL A 255 -21.64 1.84 -19.37
C VAL A 255 -21.14 2.37 -20.71
N GLY A 256 -20.89 3.68 -20.78
CA GLY A 256 -20.53 4.38 -22.01
C GLY A 256 -21.72 5.05 -22.72
N ASN A 257 -22.95 4.60 -22.49
CA ASN A 257 -24.17 5.21 -23.06
C ASN A 257 -25.10 5.83 -22.02
N GLY A 258 -24.82 5.60 -20.73
CA GLY A 258 -25.59 6.15 -19.62
C GLY A 258 -24.76 6.25 -18.36
N ILE A 259 -25.13 7.20 -17.52
CA ILE A 259 -24.51 7.42 -16.20
C ILE A 259 -25.59 7.24 -15.15
N LEU A 260 -25.29 6.46 -14.12
CA LEU A 260 -26.18 6.32 -12.99
C LEU A 260 -26.06 7.55 -12.08
N HIS A 261 -27.16 8.25 -11.85
CA HIS A 261 -27.18 9.38 -10.94
C HIS A 261 -27.57 8.90 -9.54
N ASN A 262 -26.68 9.06 -8.56
CA ASN A 262 -27.09 8.89 -7.19
C ASN A 262 -27.98 10.08 -6.79
N VAL A 263 -28.97 9.79 -6.00
CA VAL A 263 -29.95 10.81 -5.60
C VAL A 263 -29.46 11.45 -4.32
N GLU A 264 -29.29 12.76 -4.36
CA GLU A 264 -29.21 13.53 -3.12
C GLU A 264 -30.55 13.39 -2.38
N ALA A 265 -30.51 13.52 -1.06
CA ALA A 265 -31.65 13.39 -0.18
C ALA A 265 -32.80 14.35 -0.53
N THR A 266 -33.51 14.03 -1.59
CA THR A 266 -34.79 14.62 -1.94
C THR A 266 -35.90 13.72 -1.45
N ALA A 267 -37.09 14.26 -1.28
CA ALA A 267 -38.26 13.48 -0.85
C ALA A 267 -38.55 12.28 -1.77
N ASP A 268 -38.05 12.32 -3.01
CA ASP A 268 -38.34 11.33 -4.04
C ASP A 268 -37.19 10.29 -4.24
N TYR A 269 -36.09 10.35 -3.46
CA TYR A 269 -34.94 9.46 -3.69
C TYR A 269 -35.34 7.97 -3.61
N LYS A 270 -36.32 7.60 -2.81
CA LYS A 270 -36.80 6.21 -2.67
C LYS A 270 -37.46 5.66 -3.93
N ASN A 271 -37.88 6.53 -4.83
CA ASN A 271 -38.52 6.16 -6.11
C ASN A 271 -37.55 6.23 -7.28
N SER A 272 -36.29 6.61 -7.02
CA SER A 272 -35.25 6.74 -8.03
C SER A 272 -34.21 5.63 -7.90
N TYR A 273 -33.57 5.28 -8.98
CA TYR A 273 -32.41 4.41 -8.96
C TYR A 273 -31.12 5.24 -8.91
N PRO A 274 -30.09 4.76 -8.16
CA PRO A 274 -30.04 3.58 -7.31
C PRO A 274 -30.80 3.76 -5.99
N VAL A 275 -31.27 2.66 -5.43
CA VAL A 275 -31.88 2.64 -4.09
C VAL A 275 -30.77 2.54 -3.05
N ALA A 276 -30.81 3.37 -2.02
CA ALA A 276 -29.86 3.31 -0.93
C ALA A 276 -30.01 2.00 -0.14
N VAL A 277 -28.89 1.36 0.18
CA VAL A 277 -28.85 0.15 1.00
C VAL A 277 -28.55 0.45 2.47
N ALA A 278 -28.03 1.64 2.78
CA ALA A 278 -27.94 2.20 4.11
C ALA A 278 -28.31 3.69 4.05
N GLU A 279 -29.35 4.08 4.77
CA GLU A 279 -29.93 5.44 4.79
C GLU A 279 -30.34 5.81 6.21
N ASP A 280 -29.46 6.35 7.01
CA ASP A 280 -29.73 6.63 8.41
C ASP A 280 -29.70 8.13 8.70
N SER A 281 -30.69 8.89 8.20
CA SER A 281 -30.83 10.29 8.60
C SER A 281 -31.29 10.38 10.06
N PRO A 282 -30.68 11.22 10.92
CA PRO A 282 -29.68 12.26 10.63
C PRO A 282 -28.21 11.75 10.58
N TYR A 283 -27.99 10.46 10.69
CA TYR A 283 -26.65 9.90 10.65
C TYR A 283 -26.04 9.96 9.24
N ARG A 284 -24.72 9.92 9.20
CA ARG A 284 -23.93 9.83 7.97
C ARG A 284 -23.35 8.42 7.87
N ASN A 285 -23.30 7.85 6.67
CA ASN A 285 -22.68 6.56 6.44
C ASN A 285 -21.37 6.75 5.71
N TRP A 286 -20.35 5.96 6.08
CA TRP A 286 -19.08 5.92 5.39
C TRP A 286 -18.71 4.48 5.02
N LEU A 287 -18.21 4.31 3.82
CA LEU A 287 -17.93 3.01 3.22
C LEU A 287 -16.50 2.57 3.56
N TRP A 288 -16.33 1.33 4.01
CA TRP A 288 -15.01 0.75 4.27
C TRP A 288 -14.62 -0.35 3.30
N GLU A 289 -15.46 -1.36 3.10
CA GLU A 289 -15.13 -2.48 2.23
C GLU A 289 -16.40 -3.12 1.66
N ILE A 290 -16.24 -3.84 0.56
CA ILE A 290 -17.25 -4.68 -0.07
C ILE A 290 -16.71 -6.08 -0.31
N SER A 291 -17.53 -7.09 -0.10
CA SER A 291 -17.28 -8.48 -0.46
C SER A 291 -18.56 -9.15 -0.96
N VAL A 292 -18.44 -10.35 -1.50
CA VAL A 292 -19.58 -11.13 -2.00
C VAL A 292 -19.42 -12.58 -1.56
N THR A 293 -20.48 -13.16 -0.99
CA THR A 293 -20.49 -14.59 -0.64
C THR A 293 -20.51 -15.49 -1.89
N ASP A 294 -20.22 -16.78 -1.71
CA ASP A 294 -20.33 -17.79 -2.77
C ASP A 294 -21.71 -17.82 -3.43
N GLU A 295 -22.77 -17.50 -2.69
CA GLU A 295 -24.12 -17.36 -3.19
C GLU A 295 -24.38 -16.05 -3.95
N LYS A 296 -23.33 -15.28 -4.24
CA LYS A 296 -23.37 -13.96 -4.91
C LYS A 296 -24.15 -12.90 -4.12
N ARG A 297 -24.13 -13.00 -2.79
CA ARG A 297 -24.76 -12.04 -1.89
C ARG A 297 -23.74 -11.02 -1.40
N PRO A 298 -23.91 -9.73 -1.76
CA PRO A 298 -23.00 -8.68 -1.30
C PRO A 298 -23.04 -8.47 0.21
N VAL A 299 -21.87 -8.16 0.75
CA VAL A 299 -21.64 -7.75 2.12
C VAL A 299 -20.82 -6.46 2.10
N ILE A 300 -21.25 -5.45 2.83
CA ILE A 300 -20.62 -4.12 2.87
C ILE A 300 -20.31 -3.77 4.32
N ALA A 301 -19.10 -3.36 4.60
CA ALA A 301 -18.69 -2.81 5.87
C ALA A 301 -18.94 -1.29 5.87
N VAL A 302 -19.75 -0.82 6.80
CA VAL A 302 -20.23 0.56 6.85
C VAL A 302 -20.03 1.13 8.24
N VAL A 303 -19.56 2.37 8.31
CA VAL A 303 -19.56 3.18 9.53
C VAL A 303 -20.77 4.11 9.50
N ARG A 304 -21.58 4.06 10.54
CA ARG A 304 -22.60 5.05 10.82
C ARG A 304 -22.02 6.11 11.76
N ILE A 305 -22.17 7.37 11.42
CA ILE A 305 -21.56 8.49 12.11
C ILE A 305 -22.66 9.42 12.60
N SER A 306 -22.62 9.82 13.87
CA SER A 306 -23.59 10.74 14.45
C SER A 306 -23.59 12.11 13.76
N GLU A 307 -24.65 12.87 13.91
CA GLU A 307 -24.79 14.20 13.31
C GLU A 307 -23.66 15.15 13.74
N ASP A 308 -23.29 15.10 15.02
CA ASP A 308 -22.19 15.88 15.60
C ASP A 308 -20.80 15.30 15.32
N LYS A 309 -20.71 14.14 14.63
CA LYS A 309 -19.49 13.40 14.27
C LYS A 309 -18.68 12.86 15.48
N ASN A 310 -19.25 12.82 16.67
CA ASN A 310 -18.55 12.40 17.88
C ASN A 310 -18.75 10.92 18.22
N SER A 311 -19.69 10.25 17.56
CA SER A 311 -19.96 8.82 17.74
C SER A 311 -19.97 8.09 16.43
N HIS A 312 -19.12 7.09 16.31
CA HIS A 312 -19.03 6.20 15.18
C HIS A 312 -19.45 4.79 15.58
N GLU A 313 -20.15 4.10 14.70
CA GLU A 313 -20.63 2.74 14.90
C GLU A 313 -20.40 1.89 13.67
N TYR A 314 -19.91 0.67 13.87
CA TYR A 314 -19.68 -0.30 12.82
C TYR A 314 -20.92 -1.14 12.54
N TYR A 315 -21.21 -1.32 11.25
CA TYR A 315 -22.30 -2.14 10.75
C TYR A 315 -21.82 -3.04 9.61
N GLN A 316 -22.37 -4.24 9.56
CA GLN A 316 -22.44 -5.04 8.35
C GLN A 316 -23.77 -4.76 7.65
N VAL A 317 -23.74 -4.45 6.36
CA VAL A 317 -24.91 -4.38 5.48
C VAL A 317 -24.81 -5.51 4.50
N ARG A 318 -25.79 -6.44 4.49
CA ARG A 318 -25.76 -7.61 3.63
C ARG A 318 -27.07 -7.84 2.89
N TRP A 319 -26.96 -8.40 1.69
CA TRP A 319 -28.12 -8.91 0.95
C TRP A 319 -28.46 -10.32 1.43
N THR A 320 -29.68 -10.55 1.91
CA THR A 320 -30.12 -11.86 2.39
C THR A 320 -30.63 -12.78 1.27
N GLY A 321 -30.73 -12.27 0.03
CA GLY A 321 -31.41 -12.89 -1.09
C GLY A 321 -32.75 -12.23 -1.41
N THR A 322 -33.35 -11.54 -0.47
CA THR A 322 -34.65 -10.86 -0.61
C THR A 322 -34.62 -9.40 -0.18
N GLU A 323 -33.83 -9.06 0.82
CA GLU A 323 -33.74 -7.72 1.42
C GLU A 323 -32.32 -7.37 1.84
N TRP A 324 -32.04 -6.10 1.97
CA TRP A 324 -30.84 -5.60 2.64
C TRP A 324 -31.05 -5.58 4.15
N ARG A 325 -30.12 -6.18 4.88
CA ARG A 325 -30.14 -6.20 6.34
C ARG A 325 -28.89 -5.54 6.89
N LYS A 326 -29.09 -4.67 7.86
CA LYS A 326 -28.04 -3.94 8.56
C LYS A 326 -27.89 -4.48 9.98
N THR A 327 -26.69 -4.94 10.34
CA THR A 327 -26.35 -5.52 11.64
C THR A 327 -25.35 -4.63 12.36
N PHE A 328 -25.69 -4.17 13.55
CA PHE A 328 -24.76 -3.46 14.43
C PHE A 328 -23.67 -4.42 14.90
N LEU A 329 -22.41 -4.00 14.83
CA LEU A 329 -21.25 -4.79 15.26
C LEU A 329 -20.65 -4.24 16.55
N SER A 330 -20.36 -2.94 16.60
CA SER A 330 -19.73 -2.31 17.76
C SER A 330 -19.79 -0.79 17.68
N HIS A 331 -19.68 -0.13 18.82
CA HIS A 331 -19.24 1.26 18.87
C HIS A 331 -17.75 1.32 18.44
N ALA A 332 -17.42 2.32 17.65
CA ALA A 332 -16.11 2.49 17.01
C ALA A 332 -15.39 3.77 17.47
N GLY A 333 -15.80 4.31 18.61
CA GLY A 333 -15.27 5.56 19.14
C GLY A 333 -15.89 6.79 18.47
N GLY A 334 -15.07 7.76 18.20
CA GLY A 334 -15.44 8.99 17.51
C GLY A 334 -14.39 9.38 16.50
N HIS A 335 -14.16 10.66 16.35
CA HIS A 335 -13.10 11.23 15.54
C HIS A 335 -11.74 10.63 15.90
N PHE A 336 -11.10 10.05 14.93
CA PHE A 336 -9.99 9.13 15.16
C PHE A 336 -8.60 9.76 14.99
N HIS A 337 -8.37 10.54 13.92
CA HIS A 337 -7.02 11.02 13.64
C HIS A 337 -6.62 12.25 14.50
N GLN A 338 -5.32 12.41 14.72
CA GLN A 338 -4.77 13.43 15.62
C GLN A 338 -4.71 14.84 15.02
N THR A 339 -5.10 15.02 13.75
CA THR A 339 -5.15 16.34 13.13
C THR A 339 -6.38 17.09 13.64
N PRO A 340 -6.22 18.18 14.41
CA PRO A 340 -7.34 18.92 14.95
C PRO A 340 -8.26 19.48 13.85
N ASP A 341 -9.56 19.43 14.08
CA ASP A 341 -10.61 20.10 13.27
C ASP A 341 -10.71 19.68 11.80
N LEU A 342 -10.00 18.64 11.37
CA LEU A 342 -10.10 18.09 10.03
C LEU A 342 -10.90 16.79 10.03
N GLU A 343 -11.68 16.60 8.96
CA GLU A 343 -12.35 15.36 8.55
C GLU A 343 -12.75 14.41 9.69
N LYS A 344 -13.67 14.83 10.53
CA LYS A 344 -14.09 14.14 11.76
C LYS A 344 -14.80 12.81 11.54
N CYS A 345 -15.09 12.46 10.29
CA CYS A 345 -15.80 11.21 9.96
C CYS A 345 -14.88 9.99 9.79
N TYR A 346 -13.58 10.12 10.03
CA TYR A 346 -12.65 8.98 9.98
C TYR A 346 -12.73 8.13 11.26
N SER A 347 -12.70 6.81 11.09
CA SER A 347 -12.70 5.78 12.14
C SER A 347 -11.43 4.93 12.06
N GLY A 348 -11.24 4.04 13.03
CA GLY A 348 -10.11 3.09 13.04
C GLY A 348 -10.11 2.10 11.88
N GLY A 349 -11.27 1.77 11.32
CA GLY A 349 -11.38 0.97 10.10
C GLY A 349 -11.88 -0.44 10.26
N MET A 350 -12.33 -1.01 9.14
CA MET A 350 -12.83 -2.39 9.06
C MET A 350 -12.26 -3.10 7.83
N ALA A 351 -12.23 -4.44 7.91
CA ALA A 351 -11.96 -5.33 6.79
C ALA A 351 -12.93 -6.50 6.81
N ILE A 352 -13.31 -7.00 5.64
CA ILE A 352 -14.16 -8.19 5.48
C ILE A 352 -13.26 -9.40 5.21
N ASP A 353 -13.55 -10.52 5.86
CA ASP A 353 -12.88 -11.77 5.58
C ASP A 353 -13.12 -12.21 4.12
N LYS A 354 -12.05 -12.58 3.42
CA LYS A 354 -12.13 -12.88 1.98
C LYS A 354 -12.75 -14.24 1.69
N ALA A 355 -12.58 -15.21 2.58
CA ALA A 355 -13.17 -16.54 2.42
C ALA A 355 -14.57 -16.64 3.04
N ASP A 356 -14.82 -15.91 4.12
CA ASP A 356 -16.12 -15.90 4.79
C ASP A 356 -16.57 -14.45 5.05
N PRO A 357 -17.28 -13.82 4.13
CA PRO A 357 -17.77 -12.44 4.31
C PRO A 357 -18.77 -12.24 5.46
N SER A 358 -19.17 -13.30 6.17
CA SER A 358 -19.90 -13.16 7.44
C SER A 358 -19.02 -12.68 8.59
N ILE A 359 -17.69 -12.72 8.43
CA ILE A 359 -16.70 -12.28 9.40
C ILE A 359 -16.16 -10.91 9.01
N ILE A 360 -16.15 -10.01 9.98
CA ILE A 360 -15.59 -8.66 9.83
C ILE A 360 -14.55 -8.43 10.92
N TYR A 361 -13.44 -7.82 10.55
CA TYR A 361 -12.41 -7.33 11.46
C TYR A 361 -12.55 -5.82 11.59
N GLY A 362 -12.55 -5.32 12.82
CA GLY A 362 -12.71 -3.89 13.08
C GLY A 362 -11.73 -3.39 14.13
N SER A 363 -11.31 -2.16 13.96
CA SER A 363 -10.48 -1.42 14.89
C SER A 363 -11.37 -0.60 15.82
N VAL A 364 -11.37 -0.91 17.11
CA VAL A 364 -12.24 -0.25 18.10
C VAL A 364 -11.44 0.21 19.31
N PRO A 365 -11.81 1.34 19.95
CA PRO A 365 -11.16 1.78 21.17
C PRO A 365 -11.44 0.82 22.32
N VAL A 366 -10.39 0.45 23.04
CA VAL A 366 -10.44 -0.42 24.22
C VAL A 366 -9.62 0.23 25.33
N GLU A 367 -10.19 0.30 26.52
CA GLU A 367 -9.44 0.68 27.71
C GLU A 367 -8.54 -0.46 28.14
N GLY A 368 -7.25 -0.18 28.31
CA GLY A 368 -6.25 -1.19 28.65
C GLY A 368 -5.11 -0.60 29.48
N LYS A 369 -4.06 -1.37 29.66
CA LYS A 369 -2.87 -1.02 30.46
C LYS A 369 -2.22 0.30 30.04
N HIS A 370 -2.32 0.67 28.77
CA HIS A 370 -1.71 1.87 28.20
C HIS A 370 -2.73 2.99 27.90
N GLY A 371 -3.91 2.94 28.54
CA GLY A 371 -5.03 3.85 28.32
C GLY A 371 -5.94 3.37 27.19
N SER A 372 -6.70 4.31 26.61
CA SER A 372 -7.59 4.01 25.49
C SER A 372 -6.79 3.86 24.21
N VAL A 373 -6.74 2.67 23.66
CA VAL A 373 -6.02 2.31 22.44
C VAL A 373 -6.95 1.56 21.49
N TYR A 374 -6.82 1.79 20.20
CA TYR A 374 -7.57 1.03 19.21
C TYR A 374 -6.96 -0.37 19.07
N GLU A 375 -7.81 -1.38 19.31
CA GLU A 375 -7.48 -2.80 19.21
C GLU A 375 -8.29 -3.48 18.11
N LEU A 376 -7.76 -4.56 17.53
CA LEU A 376 -8.47 -5.34 16.52
C LEU A 376 -9.46 -6.29 17.18
N LYS A 377 -10.68 -6.33 16.65
CA LYS A 377 -11.72 -7.30 17.02
C LYS A 377 -12.26 -7.99 15.78
N LYS A 378 -12.68 -9.26 15.98
CA LYS A 378 -13.38 -10.08 15.00
C LYS A 378 -14.86 -10.13 15.37
N PHE A 379 -15.71 -9.94 14.40
CA PHE A 379 -17.17 -9.99 14.52
C PHE A 379 -17.71 -11.07 13.58
N ALA A 380 -18.45 -12.04 14.09
CA ALA A 380 -19.13 -13.04 13.28
C ALA A 380 -20.63 -12.73 13.24
N VAL A 381 -21.21 -12.67 12.03
CA VAL A 381 -22.61 -12.37 11.79
C VAL A 381 -23.27 -13.58 11.14
N THR A 382 -24.43 -14.02 11.69
CA THR A 382 -25.18 -15.15 11.11
C THR A 382 -25.72 -14.80 9.71
N PRO A 383 -26.10 -15.81 8.91
CA PRO A 383 -26.77 -15.58 7.63
C PRO A 383 -28.05 -14.73 7.75
N GLU A 384 -28.74 -14.78 8.89
CA GLU A 384 -29.95 -14.00 9.19
C GLU A 384 -29.64 -12.55 9.56
N GLY A 385 -28.34 -12.18 9.69
CA GLY A 385 -27.94 -10.83 10.03
C GLY A 385 -28.00 -10.52 11.53
N THR A 386 -27.61 -11.48 12.36
CA THR A 386 -27.48 -11.31 13.81
C THR A 386 -26.01 -11.42 14.20
N LEU A 387 -25.51 -10.54 15.05
CA LEU A 387 -24.17 -10.66 15.62
C LEU A 387 -24.10 -11.92 16.50
N ALA A 388 -23.33 -12.91 16.07
CA ALA A 388 -23.21 -14.19 16.76
C ALA A 388 -22.11 -14.19 17.82
N SER A 389 -20.97 -13.57 17.51
CA SER A 389 -19.84 -13.48 18.44
C SER A 389 -18.98 -12.25 18.17
N THR A 390 -18.27 -11.85 19.20
CA THR A 390 -17.20 -10.85 19.15
C THR A 390 -15.99 -11.42 19.87
N GLU A 391 -14.83 -11.32 19.24
CA GLU A 391 -13.54 -11.78 19.75
C GLU A 391 -12.52 -10.65 19.64
N GLN A 392 -11.78 -10.37 20.69
CA GLN A 392 -10.70 -9.40 20.66
C GLN A 392 -9.42 -10.12 20.23
N LEU A 393 -8.68 -9.56 19.27
CA LEU A 393 -7.49 -10.19 18.68
C LEU A 393 -6.18 -9.59 19.20
N THR A 394 -6.16 -8.31 19.48
CA THR A 394 -4.97 -7.61 20.02
C THR A 394 -5.30 -7.02 21.38
N TYR A 395 -4.33 -7.05 22.29
CA TYR A 395 -4.50 -6.62 23.68
C TYR A 395 -3.32 -5.80 24.15
N ASN A 396 -3.60 -4.82 25.00
CA ASN A 396 -2.59 -4.01 25.67
C ASN A 396 -1.54 -3.40 24.74
N SER A 397 -1.96 -3.03 23.54
CA SER A 397 -1.08 -2.40 22.56
C SER A 397 -0.62 -1.03 23.03
N HIS A 398 0.65 -0.69 22.76
CA HIS A 398 1.20 0.64 23.09
C HIS A 398 0.73 1.72 22.12
N LYS A 399 0.27 1.34 20.93
CA LYS A 399 -0.16 2.24 19.85
C LYS A 399 -1.40 1.69 19.19
N ASN A 400 -2.17 2.57 18.55
CA ASN A 400 -3.40 2.21 17.86
C ASN A 400 -3.17 1.18 16.74
N ASN A 401 -3.99 0.15 16.68
CA ASN A 401 -4.08 -0.81 15.56
C ASN A 401 -5.26 -0.41 14.69
N ILE A 402 -5.01 0.00 13.47
CA ILE A 402 -6.00 0.68 12.63
C ILE A 402 -5.92 0.24 11.18
N ARG A 403 -7.01 0.48 10.44
CA ARG A 403 -7.14 0.20 9.01
C ARG A 403 -6.69 -1.21 8.63
N PRO A 404 -7.27 -2.26 9.26
CA PRO A 404 -6.96 -3.64 8.92
C PRO A 404 -7.31 -3.92 7.46
N PHE A 405 -6.62 -4.89 6.88
CA PHE A 405 -6.89 -5.43 5.56
C PHE A 405 -6.62 -6.93 5.56
N VAL A 406 -7.56 -7.72 5.05
CA VAL A 406 -7.41 -9.17 4.88
C VAL A 406 -6.82 -9.45 3.50
N ILE A 407 -5.66 -10.09 3.45
CA ILE A 407 -4.96 -10.41 2.22
C ILE A 407 -5.57 -11.67 1.58
N SER A 408 -5.58 -12.75 2.34
CA SER A 408 -6.10 -14.05 1.93
C SER A 408 -6.49 -14.87 3.15
N ASN A 409 -7.22 -15.95 2.91
CA ASN A 409 -7.65 -16.91 3.93
C ASN A 409 -7.07 -18.28 3.64
N GLU A 410 -5.75 -18.39 3.64
CA GLU A 410 -5.11 -19.70 3.61
C GLU A 410 -5.09 -20.31 5.03
N GLY A 411 -5.80 -21.41 5.21
CA GLY A 411 -5.88 -22.11 6.50
C GLY A 411 -6.92 -21.54 7.47
N ALA A 412 -6.77 -21.84 8.76
CA ALA A 412 -7.74 -21.48 9.80
C ALA A 412 -7.72 -20.01 10.19
N ASN A 413 -6.65 -19.29 9.90
CA ASN A 413 -6.49 -17.89 10.23
C ASN A 413 -6.26 -17.06 8.96
N PRO A 414 -6.98 -15.94 8.78
CA PRO A 414 -6.74 -15.06 7.66
C PRO A 414 -5.37 -14.38 7.79
N GLN A 415 -4.71 -14.19 6.66
CA GLN A 415 -3.53 -13.33 6.58
C GLN A 415 -4.00 -11.88 6.58
N MET A 416 -3.54 -11.12 7.55
CA MET A 416 -3.93 -9.72 7.73
C MET A 416 -2.74 -8.80 7.84
N VAL A 417 -2.95 -7.56 7.40
CA VAL A 417 -2.04 -6.43 7.64
C VAL A 417 -2.84 -5.26 8.19
N TRP A 418 -2.19 -4.43 9.00
CA TRP A 418 -2.82 -3.22 9.55
C TRP A 418 -1.78 -2.14 9.85
N MET A 419 -2.23 -0.90 9.94
CA MET A 419 -1.40 0.20 10.42
C MET A 419 -1.34 0.19 11.94
N ASN A 420 -0.19 0.53 12.51
CA ASN A 420 0.01 0.62 13.95
C ASN A 420 0.72 1.92 14.30
N GLY A 421 0.03 2.81 15.01
CA GLY A 421 0.56 4.11 15.41
C GLY A 421 -0.46 5.22 15.42
N ASP A 422 0.01 6.45 15.49
CA ASP A 422 -0.80 7.65 15.41
C ASP A 422 -0.94 8.08 13.96
N TYR A 423 -2.16 8.45 13.59
CA TYR A 423 -2.49 8.87 12.24
C TYR A 423 -2.77 10.38 12.20
N TYR A 424 -2.11 11.06 11.30
CA TYR A 424 -2.34 12.46 10.98
C TYR A 424 -2.81 12.59 9.53
N ASP A 425 -3.64 13.57 9.28
CA ASP A 425 -4.02 13.91 7.91
C ASP A 425 -2.81 14.49 7.15
N TRP A 426 -2.56 13.98 5.97
CA TRP A 426 -1.37 14.28 5.19
C TRP A 426 -1.54 15.37 4.17
N ILE A 427 -2.77 15.55 3.74
CA ILE A 427 -3.10 16.47 2.65
C ILE A 427 -2.69 17.91 3.01
N VAL A 428 -2.50 18.21 4.28
CA VAL A 428 -2.74 19.57 4.73
C VAL A 428 -1.52 20.30 5.20
N SER A 429 -0.41 19.69 5.52
CA SER A 429 0.60 20.57 6.07
C SER A 429 2.00 20.00 6.13
N SER A 430 2.82 20.68 5.42
CA SER A 430 4.27 20.69 5.50
C SER A 430 4.89 20.86 6.88
N ALA A 431 4.14 21.32 7.84
CA ALA A 431 4.64 21.59 9.19
C ALA A 431 4.45 20.41 10.14
N ARG A 432 3.82 19.33 9.70
CA ARG A 432 3.54 18.17 10.55
C ARG A 432 4.46 17.01 10.23
N PRO A 433 4.89 16.24 11.23
CA PRO A 433 5.85 15.14 11.04
C PRO A 433 5.26 13.97 10.22
N GLY A 434 4.08 14.15 9.62
CA GLY A 434 3.38 13.05 8.95
C GLY A 434 2.83 12.07 9.98
N TYR A 435 2.64 10.84 9.54
CA TYR A 435 2.10 9.77 10.38
C TYR A 435 3.25 8.93 10.93
N SER A 436 3.14 8.62 12.20
CA SER A 436 4.04 7.70 12.89
C SER A 436 3.44 6.30 12.89
N THR A 437 3.17 5.75 11.71
CA THR A 437 2.59 4.42 11.58
C THR A 437 3.57 3.42 11.01
N ALA A 438 3.55 2.21 11.60
CA ALA A 438 4.16 1.01 11.07
C ALA A 438 3.10 0.18 10.33
N ILE A 439 3.52 -0.77 9.51
CA ILE A 439 2.66 -1.83 9.00
C ILE A 439 2.97 -3.10 9.78
N ARG A 440 1.95 -3.66 10.41
CA ARG A 440 2.00 -4.92 11.14
C ARG A 440 1.26 -6.02 10.39
N THR A 441 1.56 -7.27 10.73
CA THR A 441 0.92 -8.45 10.17
C THR A 441 0.85 -9.56 11.19
N ASN A 442 -0.11 -10.47 11.00
CA ASN A 442 -0.15 -11.75 11.73
C ASN A 442 0.52 -12.90 10.96
N MET A 443 1.01 -12.65 9.75
CA MET A 443 1.78 -13.64 8.99
C MET A 443 3.13 -13.88 9.65
N ASP A 444 3.62 -15.11 9.51
CA ASP A 444 5.02 -15.38 9.77
C ASP A 444 5.89 -14.61 8.78
N ILE A 445 6.82 -13.84 9.30
CA ILE A 445 7.82 -13.15 8.50
C ILE A 445 9.16 -13.86 8.64
N PRO A 446 9.97 -13.86 7.59
CA PRO A 446 11.31 -14.42 7.65
C PRO A 446 12.12 -13.82 8.80
N SER A 447 12.73 -14.69 9.59
CA SER A 447 13.74 -14.28 10.55
C SER A 447 15.10 -14.49 9.89
N ASP A 448 15.71 -13.39 9.42
CA ASP A 448 17.08 -13.44 8.94
C ASP A 448 18.03 -13.71 10.12
N GLU A 449 18.89 -14.71 9.97
CA GLU A 449 20.07 -14.79 10.83
C GLU A 449 21.01 -13.65 10.40
N ILE A 450 21.05 -12.59 11.19
CA ILE A 450 21.88 -11.43 10.92
C ILE A 450 23.33 -11.74 11.30
N ASP A 451 24.18 -11.94 10.30
CA ASP A 451 25.62 -12.15 10.49
C ASP A 451 26.42 -11.34 9.45
N ILE A 452 26.61 -10.06 9.76
CA ILE A 452 27.30 -9.11 8.88
C ILE A 452 28.81 -9.33 8.78
N ASP A 453 29.37 -10.30 9.50
CA ASP A 453 30.78 -10.65 9.42
C ASP A 453 31.02 -11.93 8.60
N LYS A 454 29.99 -12.74 8.39
CA LYS A 454 30.07 -13.95 7.59
C LYS A 454 30.33 -13.64 6.12
N GLY A 455 31.36 -14.25 5.56
CA GLY A 455 31.73 -14.09 4.16
C GLY A 455 32.38 -12.74 3.82
N LEU A 456 32.74 -11.94 4.81
CA LEU A 456 33.44 -10.68 4.63
C LEU A 456 34.86 -10.91 4.07
N LEU A 457 35.14 -10.39 2.87
CA LEU A 457 36.44 -10.47 2.19
C LEU A 457 37.27 -9.21 2.41
N HIS A 458 36.63 -8.06 2.47
CA HIS A 458 37.28 -6.77 2.63
C HIS A 458 36.44 -5.83 3.48
N GLN A 459 37.10 -5.11 4.36
CA GLN A 459 36.52 -3.99 5.12
C GLN A 459 37.55 -2.87 5.19
N ASN A 460 37.15 -1.69 4.76
CA ASN A 460 37.98 -0.50 4.98
C ASN A 460 37.85 -0.09 6.46
N PRO A 461 38.94 -0.07 7.24
CA PRO A 461 38.91 0.40 8.62
C PRO A 461 38.59 1.90 8.63
N GLY A 462 37.51 2.27 9.30
CA GLY A 462 36.91 3.58 9.42
C GLY A 462 37.82 4.79 9.10
N GLY A 463 37.34 5.61 8.23
CA GLY A 463 37.99 6.84 7.77
C GLY A 463 37.36 7.32 6.47
N THR A 464 37.23 8.63 6.31
CA THR A 464 36.76 9.25 5.07
C THR A 464 37.92 9.27 4.10
N ALA A 465 37.83 8.53 3.01
CA ALA A 465 38.78 8.63 1.90
C ALA A 465 38.15 9.45 0.76
N SER A 466 38.89 10.41 0.22
CA SER A 466 38.51 11.06 -1.03
C SER A 466 38.43 10.02 -2.16
N SER A 467 37.43 10.14 -3.02
CA SER A 467 37.25 9.20 -4.14
C SER A 467 38.49 9.09 -5.07
N VAL A 468 39.36 10.12 -5.08
CA VAL A 468 40.59 10.13 -5.87
C VAL A 468 41.74 9.40 -5.19
N ASP A 469 41.67 9.12 -3.89
CA ASP A 469 42.70 8.43 -3.10
C ASP A 469 42.41 6.93 -2.90
N LEU A 470 41.23 6.47 -3.36
CA LEU A 470 40.85 5.08 -3.24
C LEU A 470 41.62 4.20 -4.22
N LYS A 471 42.30 3.19 -3.67
CA LYS A 471 43.04 2.20 -4.45
C LYS A 471 42.08 1.12 -4.94
N VAL A 472 42.50 0.48 -6.01
CA VAL A 472 41.87 -0.77 -6.47
C VAL A 472 41.88 -1.80 -5.35
N ILE A 473 40.76 -2.46 -5.13
CA ILE A 473 40.59 -3.51 -4.12
C ILE A 473 40.53 -4.84 -4.87
N ASP A 474 41.58 -5.64 -4.72
CA ASP A 474 41.65 -7.02 -5.24
C ASP A 474 41.07 -7.97 -4.19
N ILE A 475 40.20 -8.89 -4.60
CA ILE A 475 39.58 -9.92 -3.77
C ILE A 475 39.72 -11.30 -4.41
N PRO A 476 39.58 -12.38 -3.65
CA PRO A 476 39.41 -13.71 -4.24
C PRO A 476 38.20 -13.73 -5.18
N GLN A 477 38.37 -14.35 -6.35
CA GLN A 477 37.27 -14.45 -7.31
C GLN A 477 36.03 -15.06 -6.68
N SER A 478 34.87 -14.42 -6.88
CA SER A 478 33.59 -14.82 -6.31
C SER A 478 32.48 -14.71 -7.36
N ASP A 479 31.69 -15.76 -7.49
CA ASP A 479 30.51 -15.88 -8.37
C ASP A 479 29.18 -15.48 -7.66
N LYS A 480 29.27 -15.18 -6.37
CA LYS A 480 28.26 -14.52 -5.56
C LYS A 480 28.94 -13.45 -4.74
N PHE A 481 28.35 -12.26 -4.66
CA PHE A 481 29.01 -11.18 -3.93
C PHE A 481 28.05 -10.10 -3.43
N THR A 482 28.55 -9.34 -2.48
CA THR A 482 27.96 -8.06 -2.06
C THR A 482 29.06 -7.00 -2.00
N ILE A 483 28.76 -5.81 -2.53
CA ILE A 483 29.56 -4.59 -2.33
C ILE A 483 28.68 -3.61 -1.57
N HIS A 484 29.15 -3.11 -0.43
CA HIS A 484 28.48 -2.11 0.37
C HIS A 484 29.40 -0.91 0.60
N ALA A 485 28.88 0.30 0.50
CA ALA A 485 29.62 1.52 0.77
C ALA A 485 28.71 2.68 1.13
N THR A 486 29.21 3.61 1.94
CA THR A 486 28.59 4.93 2.15
C THR A 486 29.21 5.92 1.17
N ILE A 487 28.38 6.61 0.41
CA ILE A 487 28.76 7.51 -0.67
C ILE A 487 28.32 8.93 -0.30
N ALA A 488 29.24 9.89 -0.29
CA ALA A 488 28.93 11.31 -0.25
C ALA A 488 29.44 11.96 -1.53
N VAL A 489 28.56 12.61 -2.30
CA VAL A 489 28.87 13.24 -3.59
C VAL A 489 28.87 14.74 -3.42
N ASP A 490 29.90 15.43 -3.92
CA ASP A 490 29.95 16.90 -3.89
C ASP A 490 28.78 17.50 -4.66
N HIS A 491 28.18 18.55 -4.10
CA HIS A 491 26.95 19.16 -4.59
C HIS A 491 26.94 19.56 -6.08
N ASP A 492 28.10 19.79 -6.66
CA ASP A 492 28.25 20.22 -8.06
C ASP A 492 28.50 19.04 -9.03
N ALA A 493 28.54 17.80 -8.54
CA ALA A 493 29.04 16.67 -9.30
C ALA A 493 28.19 15.39 -9.22
N TYR A 494 26.86 15.52 -9.21
CA TYR A 494 25.93 14.36 -9.17
C TYR A 494 25.89 13.60 -10.52
N TYR A 495 27.04 13.28 -11.06
CA TYR A 495 27.19 12.37 -12.20
C TYR A 495 28.58 11.76 -12.17
N GLY A 496 28.69 10.58 -12.74
CA GLY A 496 29.95 9.85 -12.86
C GLY A 496 29.85 8.40 -12.43
N GLU A 497 30.91 7.68 -12.69
CA GLU A 497 31.06 6.28 -12.26
C GLU A 497 31.48 6.28 -10.79
N ILE A 498 30.75 5.57 -9.95
CA ILE A 498 31.02 5.47 -8.50
C ILE A 498 31.79 4.21 -8.19
N ILE A 499 31.35 3.08 -8.76
CA ILE A 499 31.99 1.77 -8.64
C ILE A 499 32.14 1.19 -10.03
N LYS A 500 33.37 0.76 -10.35
CA LYS A 500 33.68 -0.02 -11.54
C LYS A 500 34.28 -1.34 -11.11
N THR A 501 33.85 -2.39 -11.74
CA THR A 501 34.39 -3.75 -11.56
C THR A 501 34.75 -4.35 -12.90
N ASP A 502 35.30 -5.55 -12.88
CA ASP A 502 35.49 -6.38 -14.08
C ASP A 502 34.14 -6.88 -14.67
N ALA A 503 33.07 -6.77 -13.90
CA ALA A 503 31.74 -7.31 -14.24
C ALA A 503 30.69 -6.22 -14.59
N PHE A 504 30.76 -5.05 -13.96
CA PHE A 504 29.75 -3.97 -14.13
C PHE A 504 30.29 -2.60 -13.75
N VAL A 505 29.53 -1.57 -14.11
CA VAL A 505 29.73 -0.18 -13.67
C VAL A 505 28.45 0.32 -13.01
N TYR A 506 28.58 0.94 -11.83
CA TYR A 506 27.50 1.68 -11.16
C TYR A 506 27.85 3.16 -11.08
N GLY A 507 26.89 4.02 -11.35
CA GLY A 507 27.09 5.47 -11.31
C GLY A 507 25.81 6.27 -11.20
N LEU A 508 25.95 7.58 -11.33
CA LEU A 508 24.85 8.56 -11.30
C LEU A 508 24.77 9.35 -12.59
N LYS A 509 23.54 9.66 -13.02
CA LYS A 509 23.22 10.51 -14.16
C LYS A 509 22.24 11.61 -13.73
N GLY A 510 22.31 12.79 -14.36
CA GLY A 510 21.26 13.79 -14.30
C GLY A 510 21.33 14.81 -13.17
N GLY A 511 22.29 15.66 -13.16
CA GLY A 511 22.40 16.99 -12.51
C GLY A 511 21.59 17.24 -11.22
N GLU A 512 20.50 17.99 -11.30
CA GLU A 512 19.71 18.39 -10.14
C GLU A 512 18.88 17.27 -9.51
N GLN A 513 18.55 16.25 -10.28
CA GLN A 513 17.85 15.05 -9.82
C GLN A 513 18.65 13.80 -10.21
N PRO A 514 19.66 13.46 -9.42
CA PRO A 514 20.57 12.35 -9.76
C PRO A 514 19.83 11.01 -9.74
N LYS A 515 19.96 10.28 -10.84
CA LYS A 515 19.40 8.92 -10.98
C LYS A 515 20.52 7.90 -10.99
N PRO A 516 20.42 6.85 -10.17
CA PRO A 516 21.30 5.71 -10.23
C PRO A 516 21.22 5.01 -11.59
N TYR A 517 22.35 4.52 -12.10
CA TYR A 517 22.38 3.59 -13.22
C TYR A 517 23.37 2.46 -12.96
N ILE A 518 23.10 1.31 -13.56
CA ILE A 518 24.02 0.19 -13.60
C ILE A 518 24.20 -0.27 -15.05
N LYS A 519 25.43 -0.60 -15.42
CA LYS A 519 25.76 -1.14 -16.72
C LYS A 519 26.53 -2.45 -16.54
N ALA A 520 25.96 -3.55 -17.04
CA ALA A 520 26.60 -4.87 -17.08
C ALA A 520 26.67 -5.35 -18.55
N GLY A 521 27.88 -5.49 -19.08
CA GLY A 521 28.07 -5.70 -20.50
C GLY A 521 27.51 -4.56 -21.35
N ASP A 522 26.69 -4.89 -22.33
CA ASP A 522 26.00 -3.92 -23.19
C ASP A 522 24.67 -3.42 -22.61
N ASN A 523 24.20 -4.02 -21.53
CA ASN A 523 22.95 -3.67 -20.88
C ASN A 523 23.17 -2.54 -19.88
N GLU A 524 22.44 -1.44 -20.08
CA GLU A 524 22.39 -0.33 -19.13
C GLU A 524 20.96 -0.11 -18.66
N MET A 525 20.78 -0.04 -17.33
CA MET A 525 19.52 0.29 -16.71
C MET A 525 19.69 1.53 -15.84
N THR A 526 18.84 2.54 -16.08
CA THR A 526 18.73 3.73 -15.24
C THR A 526 17.51 3.60 -14.35
N SER A 527 17.67 3.89 -13.07
CA SER A 527 16.58 3.84 -12.09
C SER A 527 15.43 4.79 -12.46
N SER A 528 14.20 4.38 -12.16
CA SER A 528 13.04 5.27 -12.18
C SER A 528 13.06 6.28 -11.02
N ASN A 529 13.84 5.99 -9.97
CA ASN A 529 13.95 6.78 -8.76
C ASN A 529 15.04 7.84 -8.87
N VAL A 530 14.92 8.88 -8.06
CA VAL A 530 15.96 9.88 -7.85
C VAL A 530 16.50 9.76 -6.44
N LEU A 531 17.77 10.06 -6.24
CA LEU A 531 18.34 10.15 -4.91
C LEU A 531 17.79 11.40 -4.21
N GLY A 532 17.37 11.25 -2.97
CA GLY A 532 16.89 12.33 -2.13
C GLY A 532 17.38 12.19 -0.71
N ASN A 533 17.41 13.28 0.06
CA ASN A 533 17.71 13.24 1.48
C ASN A 533 16.43 12.95 2.28
N SER A 534 16.46 11.89 3.10
CA SER A 534 15.33 11.49 3.94
C SER A 534 14.92 12.52 5.00
N ASP A 535 15.82 13.39 5.43
CA ASP A 535 15.61 14.30 6.57
C ASP A 535 15.34 15.75 6.17
N ALA A 536 15.61 16.15 4.93
CA ALA A 536 15.47 17.53 4.49
C ALA A 536 14.24 17.73 3.59
N TRP A 537 13.10 17.98 4.18
CA TRP A 537 11.88 18.31 3.48
C TRP A 537 11.83 19.79 3.10
N LYS A 538 11.75 20.09 1.80
CA LYS A 538 11.35 21.40 1.32
C LYS A 538 9.95 21.32 0.74
N THR A 539 9.02 22.03 1.36
CA THR A 539 7.65 22.16 0.88
C THR A 539 7.60 23.17 -0.26
N GLN A 540 7.09 22.75 -1.40
CA GLN A 540 6.69 23.67 -2.46
C GLN A 540 5.17 23.77 -2.46
N ASN A 541 4.66 24.97 -2.22
CA ASN A 541 3.24 25.26 -2.33
C ASN A 541 2.89 25.46 -3.82
N ARG A 542 2.13 24.53 -4.38
CA ARG A 542 1.56 24.71 -5.73
C ARG A 542 0.08 25.05 -5.58
N GLY A 543 -0.24 26.31 -5.45
CA GLY A 543 -1.50 27.06 -5.56
C GLY A 543 -2.89 26.40 -5.63
N THR A 544 -3.01 25.08 -5.52
CA THR A 544 -4.27 24.32 -5.62
C THR A 544 -4.45 23.28 -4.51
N GLY A 545 -3.80 23.47 -3.37
CA GLY A 545 -3.99 22.61 -2.20
C GLY A 545 -3.14 21.34 -2.14
N GLY A 546 -2.33 21.05 -3.15
CA GLY A 546 -1.36 19.95 -3.12
C GLY A 546 -0.03 20.41 -2.52
N HIS A 547 0.39 19.82 -1.42
CA HIS A 547 1.72 20.05 -0.87
C HIS A 547 2.72 19.12 -1.57
N TRP A 548 3.76 19.71 -2.14
CA TRP A 548 4.82 19.00 -2.82
C TRP A 548 6.09 19.06 -2.01
N HIS A 549 6.75 17.93 -1.87
CA HIS A 549 8.10 17.87 -1.37
C HIS A 549 9.04 17.63 -2.56
N ALA A 550 9.93 18.56 -2.80
CA ALA A 550 10.98 18.37 -3.78
C ALA A 550 12.08 17.49 -3.16
N PRO A 551 12.62 16.52 -3.90
CA PRO A 551 13.79 15.80 -3.45
C PRO A 551 14.93 16.79 -3.23
N VAL A 552 15.60 16.69 -2.07
CA VAL A 552 16.81 17.43 -1.78
C VAL A 552 17.97 16.48 -2.06
N LYS A 553 19.02 16.99 -2.70
CA LYS A 553 20.22 16.20 -2.94
C LYS A 553 20.73 15.66 -1.59
N PRO A 554 20.99 14.36 -1.44
CA PRO A 554 21.48 13.80 -0.20
C PRO A 554 22.90 14.29 0.08
N GLU A 555 23.24 14.49 1.34
CA GLU A 555 24.64 14.69 1.73
C GLU A 555 25.41 13.39 1.56
N SER A 556 24.78 12.26 1.87
CA SER A 556 25.29 10.91 1.65
C SER A 556 24.15 9.93 1.47
N PHE A 557 24.45 8.78 0.88
CA PHE A 557 23.55 7.63 0.78
C PHE A 557 24.35 6.34 0.93
N GLN A 558 23.68 5.27 1.32
CA GLN A 558 24.30 3.95 1.38
C GLN A 558 23.92 3.15 0.14
N LEU A 559 24.94 2.68 -0.55
CA LEU A 559 24.83 1.81 -1.70
C LEU A 559 25.15 0.38 -1.27
N THR A 560 24.29 -0.56 -1.62
CA THR A 560 24.63 -1.98 -1.60
C THR A 560 24.29 -2.60 -2.94
N ILE A 561 25.20 -3.39 -3.50
CA ILE A 561 25.02 -4.15 -4.73
C ILE A 561 25.21 -5.61 -4.38
N THR A 562 24.19 -6.44 -4.58
CA THR A 562 24.27 -7.89 -4.40
C THR A 562 24.18 -8.59 -5.74
N TYR A 563 24.90 -9.71 -5.88
CA TYR A 563 24.77 -10.58 -7.03
C TYR A 563 24.58 -12.03 -6.59
N GLU A 564 23.53 -12.62 -7.09
CA GLU A 564 23.19 -14.03 -6.92
C GLU A 564 22.24 -14.48 -8.04
N ASP A 565 22.44 -15.72 -8.52
CA ASP A 565 21.54 -16.40 -9.49
C ASP A 565 21.23 -15.56 -10.75
N GLY A 566 22.26 -14.93 -11.32
CA GLY A 566 22.15 -14.12 -12.55
C GLY A 566 21.51 -12.74 -12.35
N VAL A 567 21.30 -12.29 -11.10
CA VAL A 567 20.65 -11.01 -10.81
C VAL A 567 21.53 -10.12 -9.93
N LEU A 568 21.86 -8.95 -10.46
CA LEU A 568 22.37 -7.83 -9.66
C LEU A 568 21.18 -7.07 -9.06
N ARG A 569 21.14 -6.91 -7.73
CA ARG A 569 20.18 -6.04 -7.05
C ARG A 569 20.90 -4.88 -6.42
N ILE A 570 20.37 -3.70 -6.64
CA ILE A 570 20.91 -2.45 -6.14
C ILE A 570 19.99 -1.92 -5.05
N TYR A 571 20.56 -1.66 -3.90
CA TYR A 571 19.88 -1.11 -2.73
C TYR A 571 20.41 0.28 -2.44
N ILE A 572 19.49 1.21 -2.23
CA ILE A 572 19.77 2.56 -1.76
C ILE A 572 19.12 2.71 -0.38
N ASP A 573 19.93 3.04 0.63
CA ASP A 573 19.47 3.20 2.01
C ASP A 573 18.65 2.00 2.52
N GLY A 574 19.09 0.79 2.16
CA GLY A 574 18.48 -0.46 2.57
C GLY A 574 17.26 -0.92 1.75
N LEU A 575 16.82 -0.15 0.75
CA LEU A 575 15.66 -0.47 -0.11
C LEU A 575 16.12 -0.93 -1.50
N VAL A 576 15.48 -1.96 -2.05
CA VAL A 576 15.70 -2.34 -3.44
C VAL A 576 15.25 -1.21 -4.36
N ASP A 577 16.19 -0.63 -5.11
CA ASP A 577 15.94 0.46 -6.05
C ASP A 577 15.77 -0.05 -7.49
N GLN A 578 16.70 -0.89 -7.92
CA GLN A 578 16.72 -1.45 -9.26
C GLN A 578 17.49 -2.78 -9.32
N TYR A 579 17.42 -3.44 -10.47
CA TYR A 579 18.15 -4.67 -10.73
C TYR A 579 18.73 -4.66 -12.15
N ALA A 580 19.67 -5.57 -12.41
CA ALA A 580 20.13 -5.90 -13.75
C ALA A 580 20.30 -7.41 -13.88
N GLU A 581 19.88 -7.98 -15.00
CA GLU A 581 20.16 -9.36 -15.36
C GLU A 581 21.52 -9.46 -16.01
N ALA A 582 22.35 -10.34 -15.50
CA ALA A 582 23.68 -10.57 -16.03
C ALA A 582 24.16 -11.96 -15.62
N GLU A 583 24.08 -12.91 -16.52
CA GLU A 583 24.50 -14.28 -16.29
C GLU A 583 26.04 -14.41 -16.18
N GLY A 584 26.47 -15.27 -15.25
CA GLY A 584 27.87 -15.68 -15.13
C GLY A 584 28.81 -14.57 -14.67
N LEU A 585 28.33 -13.55 -13.97
CA LEU A 585 29.22 -12.55 -13.40
C LEU A 585 30.10 -13.16 -12.30
N SER A 586 31.32 -12.70 -12.28
CA SER A 586 32.31 -13.03 -11.27
C SER A 586 33.05 -11.76 -10.89
N LEU A 587 33.28 -11.56 -9.61
CA LEU A 587 33.95 -10.38 -9.07
C LEU A 587 35.36 -10.78 -8.59
N SER A 588 36.39 -10.11 -9.10
CA SER A 588 37.77 -10.24 -8.61
C SER A 588 38.38 -8.90 -8.21
N GLN A 589 37.77 -7.79 -8.68
CA GLN A 589 38.33 -6.47 -8.49
C GLN A 589 37.24 -5.42 -8.36
N VAL A 590 37.39 -4.50 -7.42
CA VAL A 590 36.56 -3.32 -7.25
C VAL A 590 37.41 -2.07 -7.37
N VAL A 591 37.04 -1.20 -8.31
CA VAL A 591 37.65 0.10 -8.53
C VAL A 591 36.69 1.18 -8.05
N PRO A 592 36.87 1.71 -6.85
CA PRO A 592 36.09 2.85 -6.38
C PRO A 592 36.56 4.12 -7.07
N GLY A 593 35.67 5.06 -7.30
CA GLY A 593 36.02 6.40 -7.75
C GLY A 593 35.62 6.71 -9.18
N GLY A 594 36.09 7.84 -9.71
CA GLY A 594 35.63 8.42 -10.97
C GLY A 594 34.57 9.49 -10.79
N PHE A 595 34.20 9.79 -9.53
CA PHE A 595 33.27 10.86 -9.14
C PHE A 595 33.94 11.83 -8.16
N LYS A 596 33.35 13.02 -7.97
CA LYS A 596 33.79 13.95 -6.95
C LYS A 596 33.02 13.70 -5.66
N GLY A 597 33.74 13.33 -4.60
CA GLY A 597 33.11 13.01 -3.33
C GLY A 597 33.97 12.10 -2.46
N THR A 598 33.34 11.46 -1.51
CA THR A 598 33.99 10.51 -0.59
C THR A 598 33.27 9.18 -0.57
N MET A 599 34.00 8.13 -0.28
CA MET A 599 33.48 6.79 -0.05
C MET A 599 33.99 6.27 1.30
N GLN A 600 33.07 5.74 2.10
CA GLN A 600 33.35 5.23 3.44
C GLN A 600 32.70 3.85 3.63
N ASN A 601 33.11 3.16 4.70
CA ASN A 601 32.51 1.90 5.12
C ASN A 601 32.42 0.85 4.00
N ILE A 602 33.44 0.78 3.16
CA ILE A 602 33.46 -0.20 2.07
C ILE A 602 33.58 -1.59 2.67
N ARG A 603 32.60 -2.45 2.33
CA ARG A 603 32.60 -3.87 2.69
C ARG A 603 32.34 -4.71 1.45
N ILE A 604 33.07 -5.80 1.29
CA ILE A 604 32.91 -6.73 0.17
C ILE A 604 32.77 -8.13 0.73
N TYR A 605 31.78 -8.87 0.24
CA TYR A 605 31.44 -10.22 0.70
C TYR A 605 31.45 -11.20 -0.47
N ASN A 606 31.71 -12.48 -0.18
CA ASN A 606 31.60 -13.59 -1.14
C ASN A 606 30.22 -14.25 -1.16
N ARG A 607 29.19 -13.51 -0.81
CA ARG A 607 27.79 -13.93 -0.82
C ARG A 607 26.86 -12.74 -1.05
N ALA A 608 25.65 -12.99 -1.48
CA ALA A 608 24.58 -12.01 -1.40
C ALA A 608 24.12 -11.86 0.06
N LEU A 609 24.10 -10.62 0.58
CA LEU A 609 23.50 -10.30 1.87
C LEU A 609 21.98 -10.29 1.75
N SER A 610 21.28 -10.71 2.82
CA SER A 610 19.85 -10.50 2.93
C SER A 610 19.53 -9.01 3.15
N GLN A 611 18.29 -8.61 2.87
CA GLN A 611 17.91 -7.22 3.13
C GLN A 611 17.93 -6.87 4.62
N GLY A 612 17.69 -7.82 5.51
CA GLY A 612 17.84 -7.64 6.96
C GLY A 612 19.28 -7.28 7.35
N GLU A 613 20.27 -7.97 6.77
CA GLU A 613 21.69 -7.65 6.96
C GLU A 613 22.04 -6.28 6.37
N ILE A 614 21.52 -5.96 5.19
CA ILE A 614 21.73 -4.64 4.54
C ILE A 614 21.15 -3.52 5.39
N LYS A 615 19.96 -3.69 5.92
CA LYS A 615 19.33 -2.72 6.85
C LYS A 615 20.11 -2.59 8.15
N THR A 616 20.69 -3.67 8.65
CA THR A 616 21.57 -3.63 9.82
C THR A 616 22.83 -2.80 9.55
N LEU A 617 23.47 -2.97 8.40
CA LEU A 617 24.61 -2.14 7.99
C LEU A 617 24.20 -0.66 7.87
N TRP A 618 23.02 -0.37 7.34
CA TRP A 618 22.49 0.98 7.25
C TRP A 618 22.28 1.62 8.61
N GLN A 619 21.68 0.92 9.57
CA GLN A 619 21.41 1.41 10.93
C GLN A 619 22.69 1.66 11.74
N LEU A 620 23.72 0.82 11.57
CA LEU A 620 25.01 1.00 12.26
C LEU A 620 25.69 2.33 11.88
N HIS A 621 25.44 2.81 10.67
CA HIS A 621 26.00 4.08 10.23
C HIS A 621 25.18 5.29 10.71
N ASP A 622 23.86 5.19 10.68
CA ASP A 622 22.96 6.27 11.10
C ASP A 622 23.15 6.64 12.59
N SER A 623 23.42 5.63 13.43
CA SER A 623 23.74 5.84 14.86
C SER A 623 25.06 6.57 15.12
N THR A 624 25.99 6.56 14.17
CA THR A 624 27.28 7.28 14.31
C THR A 624 27.19 8.75 13.89
N ILE A 625 26.23 9.11 13.04
CA ILE A 625 26.00 10.52 12.64
C ILE A 625 25.25 11.30 13.74
N THR A 626 24.33 10.64 14.45
CA THR A 626 23.55 11.29 15.53
C THR A 626 24.33 11.49 16.83
N SER A 627 25.55 10.95 16.94
CA SER A 627 26.42 11.09 18.13
C SER A 627 27.54 12.12 17.96
N GLN A 628 27.60 12.87 16.88
CA GLN A 628 28.48 14.03 16.67
C GLN A 628 27.65 15.32 16.60
#